data_1fec8ddffee78a5e53fefbc5e7da56f8
#
_entry.id   1fec8ddffee78a5e53fefbc5e7da56f8
#
_cell.length_a   1.000
_cell.length_b   1.000
_cell.length_c   1.000
_cell.angle_alpha   90.00
_cell.angle_beta   90.00
_cell.angle_gamma   90.00
#
_symmetry.space_group_name_H-M   'P 1'
#
loop_
_entity.id
_entity.type
_entity.pdbx_description
1 polymer ?
#
loop_
_entity_poly.entity_id
_entity_poly.type
_entity_poly.pdbx_seq_one_letter_code
_entity_poly.pdbx_strand_id
1 'polypeptide(L)'
;MLKNVFLSLCLIMIVSCLSVHNRVDAQTSTGSISGTVTDESGSPISGVTVSLKSKKPKFKDSGTTGSSGQFEFSDLSAGKYVLTVKKDGYSSAKKGIKLKAGQNKVVSIQLKGTGTGSGSGSGSGSGSGSGGGSGSGSGSGSK
;
A
#
# COMPACT_ATOMS: atom_id res chain seq x y z
N MET A 1 -58.28 17.59 44.22
CA MET A 1 -57.66 18.29 43.06
C MET A 1 -56.13 18.15 43.01
N LEU A 2 -55.46 18.18 44.15
CA LEU A 2 -53.98 18.11 44.18
C LEU A 2 -53.39 16.76 43.67
N LYS A 3 -54.06 15.64 43.93
CA LYS A 3 -53.61 14.29 43.48
C LYS A 3 -53.57 14.11 41.96
N ASN A 4 -54.52 14.72 41.25
CA ASN A 4 -54.59 14.60 39.80
C ASN A 4 -53.51 15.48 39.08
N VAL A 5 -53.14 16.61 39.71
CA VAL A 5 -52.07 17.46 39.19
C VAL A 5 -50.73 16.78 39.33
N PHE A 6 -50.46 16.09 40.45
CA PHE A 6 -49.23 15.31 40.66
C PHE A 6 -49.09 14.15 39.66
N LEU A 7 -50.20 13.41 39.44
CA LEU A 7 -50.24 12.29 38.48
C LEU A 7 -49.98 12.78 37.03
N SER A 8 -50.53 13.95 36.69
CA SER A 8 -50.35 14.54 35.36
C SER A 8 -48.90 15.04 35.16
N LEU A 9 -48.29 15.63 36.20
CA LEU A 9 -46.87 16.08 36.14
C LEU A 9 -45.93 14.87 36.04
N CYS A 10 -46.18 13.77 36.75
CA CYS A 10 -45.40 12.57 36.66
C CYS A 10 -45.47 11.91 35.27
N LEU A 11 -46.65 11.94 34.64
CA LEU A 11 -46.87 11.38 33.31
C LEU A 11 -46.09 12.20 32.24
N ILE A 12 -46.02 13.53 32.40
CA ILE A 12 -45.25 14.42 31.50
C ILE A 12 -43.75 14.19 31.64
N MET A 13 -43.27 13.96 32.88
CA MET A 13 -41.86 13.66 33.13
C MET A 13 -41.47 12.29 32.52
N ILE A 14 -42.34 11.30 32.57
CA ILE A 14 -42.08 9.97 31.99
C ILE A 14 -42.04 10.02 30.45
N VAL A 15 -42.92 10.81 29.82
CA VAL A 15 -42.95 11.00 28.37
C VAL A 15 -41.71 11.77 27.89
N SER A 16 -41.21 12.71 28.70
CA SER A 16 -39.94 13.43 28.37
C SER A 16 -38.73 12.56 28.48
N CYS A 17 -38.75 11.50 29.33
CA CYS A 17 -37.62 10.58 29.48
C CYS A 17 -37.58 9.51 28.39
N LEU A 18 -38.68 9.25 27.65
CA LEU A 18 -38.72 8.31 26.52
C LEU A 18 -38.20 8.88 25.22
N SER A 19 -37.81 10.16 25.16
CA SER A 19 -37.09 10.72 24.03
C SER A 19 -35.59 10.46 24.14
N VAL A 20 -35.20 9.28 24.59
CA VAL A 20 -33.88 8.75 24.31
C VAL A 20 -33.88 8.48 22.79
N HIS A 21 -33.49 9.50 22.08
CA HIS A 21 -33.12 9.34 20.69
C HIS A 21 -32.02 8.30 20.66
N ASN A 22 -32.37 7.09 20.32
CA ASN A 22 -31.42 6.14 19.75
C ASN A 22 -30.90 6.80 18.47
N ARG A 23 -29.99 7.74 18.63
CA ARG A 23 -29.05 8.02 17.57
C ARG A 23 -28.23 6.74 17.48
N VAL A 24 -28.69 5.85 16.62
CA VAL A 24 -27.81 4.88 16.02
C VAL A 24 -26.83 5.77 15.21
N ASP A 25 -25.81 6.28 15.90
CA ASP A 25 -24.60 6.66 15.24
C ASP A 25 -24.22 5.40 14.48
N ALA A 26 -24.52 5.38 13.21
CA ALA A 26 -23.90 4.44 12.31
C ALA A 26 -22.40 4.73 12.42
N GLN A 27 -21.79 4.12 13.42
CA GLN A 27 -20.34 4.12 13.58
C GLN A 27 -19.82 3.55 12.27
N THR A 28 -19.45 4.44 11.36
CA THR A 28 -18.71 4.05 10.18
C THR A 28 -17.38 3.54 10.70
N SER A 29 -17.37 2.23 10.98
CA SER A 29 -16.17 1.55 11.43
C SER A 29 -15.13 1.71 10.32
N THR A 30 -14.26 2.69 10.49
CA THR A 30 -13.11 2.88 9.59
C THR A 30 -12.07 1.82 9.86
N GLY A 31 -11.41 1.34 8.83
CA GLY A 31 -10.29 0.42 8.91
C GLY A 31 -8.98 1.08 8.52
N SER A 32 -7.91 0.32 8.49
CA SER A 32 -6.62 0.75 8.01
C SER A 32 -5.98 -0.25 7.05
N ILE A 33 -5.11 0.25 6.19
CA ILE A 33 -4.24 -0.56 5.34
C ILE A 33 -2.82 -0.14 5.61
N SER A 34 -2.03 -1.05 6.17
CA SER A 34 -0.60 -0.86 6.39
C SER A 34 0.19 -1.90 5.60
N GLY A 35 1.48 -1.66 5.45
CA GLY A 35 2.30 -2.65 4.79
C GLY A 35 3.76 -2.27 4.71
N THR A 36 4.53 -3.18 4.14
CA THR A 36 5.96 -3.02 3.91
C THR A 36 6.26 -3.24 2.44
N VAL A 37 7.14 -2.40 1.89
CA VAL A 37 7.67 -2.54 0.54
C VAL A 37 9.11 -3.00 0.63
N THR A 38 9.42 -4.10 -0.03
CA THR A 38 10.75 -4.70 -0.07
C THR A 38 11.22 -4.87 -1.51
N ASP A 39 12.50 -5.05 -1.69
CA ASP A 39 13.09 -5.48 -2.96
C ASP A 39 13.08 -7.03 -3.10
N GLU A 40 13.68 -7.53 -4.17
CA GLU A 40 13.78 -8.97 -4.43
C GLU A 40 14.63 -9.72 -3.39
N SER A 41 15.51 -9.03 -2.69
CA SER A 41 16.33 -9.60 -1.60
C SER A 41 15.60 -9.62 -0.25
N GLY A 42 14.42 -9.00 -0.18
CA GLY A 42 13.65 -8.82 1.06
C GLY A 42 14.05 -7.58 1.87
N SER A 43 14.95 -6.74 1.33
CA SER A 43 15.36 -5.51 2.00
C SER A 43 14.28 -4.42 1.87
N PRO A 44 14.00 -3.67 2.93
CA PRO A 44 12.99 -2.62 2.89
C PRO A 44 13.43 -1.46 2.00
N ILE A 45 12.50 -0.94 1.20
CA ILE A 45 12.74 0.19 0.30
C ILE A 45 12.08 1.45 0.86
N SER A 46 12.88 2.46 1.20
CA SER A 46 12.42 3.78 1.64
C SER A 46 12.08 4.70 0.46
N GLY A 47 11.25 5.72 0.72
CA GLY A 47 10.92 6.75 -0.27
C GLY A 47 10.16 6.21 -1.50
N VAL A 48 9.42 5.12 -1.34
CA VAL A 48 8.54 4.56 -2.37
C VAL A 48 7.22 5.31 -2.37
N THR A 49 6.77 5.78 -3.51
CA THR A 49 5.45 6.40 -3.64
C THR A 49 4.38 5.33 -3.65
N VAL A 50 3.50 5.38 -2.65
CA VAL A 50 2.37 4.48 -2.48
C VAL A 50 1.09 5.25 -2.69
N SER A 51 0.27 4.87 -3.66
CA SER A 51 -1.01 5.50 -3.96
C SER A 51 -2.14 4.50 -3.73
N LEU A 52 -3.12 4.91 -2.94
CA LEU A 52 -4.32 4.14 -2.66
C LEU A 52 -5.52 4.78 -3.33
N LYS A 53 -6.28 4.02 -4.11
CA LYS A 53 -7.47 4.50 -4.83
C LYS A 53 -8.64 3.53 -4.65
N SER A 54 -9.85 4.09 -4.53
CA SER A 54 -11.10 3.34 -4.56
C SER A 54 -12.11 4.02 -5.49
N LYS A 55 -12.98 3.22 -6.11
CA LYS A 55 -14.10 3.71 -6.92
C LYS A 55 -15.36 3.88 -6.11
N LYS A 56 -15.59 3.01 -5.13
CA LYS A 56 -16.75 3.02 -4.23
C LYS A 56 -16.31 2.57 -2.82
N PRO A 57 -16.34 3.48 -1.81
CA PRO A 57 -16.49 4.93 -1.95
C PRO A 57 -15.37 5.56 -2.80
N LYS A 58 -15.63 6.71 -3.41
CA LYS A 58 -14.60 7.41 -4.19
C LYS A 58 -13.52 7.93 -3.22
N PHE A 59 -12.34 7.38 -3.32
CA PHE A 59 -11.21 7.71 -2.44
C PHE A 59 -9.90 7.72 -3.23
N LYS A 60 -9.03 8.64 -2.91
CA LYS A 60 -7.68 8.72 -3.46
C LYS A 60 -6.77 9.35 -2.40
N ASP A 61 -5.73 8.63 -2.06
CA ASP A 61 -4.69 9.10 -1.16
C ASP A 61 -3.33 8.61 -1.62
N SER A 62 -2.25 9.23 -1.16
CA SER A 62 -0.89 8.84 -1.49
C SER A 62 0.07 9.24 -0.38
N GLY A 63 1.03 8.37 -0.12
CA GLY A 63 2.10 8.57 0.83
C GLY A 63 3.42 8.02 0.32
N THR A 64 4.45 8.14 1.11
CA THR A 64 5.77 7.56 0.85
C THR A 64 6.17 6.63 1.98
N THR A 65 6.90 5.57 1.65
CA THR A 65 7.42 4.65 2.67
C THR A 65 8.53 5.31 3.49
N GLY A 66 8.51 5.02 4.78
CA GLY A 66 9.58 5.42 5.71
C GLY A 66 10.88 4.64 5.50
N SER A 67 11.87 4.88 6.37
CA SER A 67 13.19 4.22 6.32
C SER A 67 13.13 2.69 6.40
N SER A 68 12.12 2.14 7.07
CA SER A 68 11.86 0.69 7.16
C SER A 68 10.92 0.16 6.06
N GLY A 69 10.70 0.93 4.98
CA GLY A 69 9.84 0.53 3.87
C GLY A 69 8.35 0.45 4.22
N GLN A 70 7.94 0.96 5.38
CA GLN A 70 6.57 0.88 5.87
C GLN A 70 5.70 2.04 5.37
N PHE A 71 4.42 1.74 5.16
CA PHE A 71 3.38 2.72 4.84
C PHE A 71 2.11 2.39 5.62
N GLU A 72 1.28 3.41 5.85
CA GLU A 72 -0.01 3.26 6.52
C GLU A 72 -1.03 4.25 5.95
N PHE A 73 -2.26 3.77 5.77
CA PHE A 73 -3.44 4.56 5.44
C PHE A 73 -4.52 4.24 6.47
N SER A 74 -4.99 5.22 7.20
CA SER A 74 -6.04 5.11 8.22
C SER A 74 -7.37 5.68 7.74
N ASP A 75 -8.40 5.57 8.58
CA ASP A 75 -9.73 6.15 8.34
C ASP A 75 -10.40 5.71 7.03
N LEU A 76 -10.14 4.48 6.62
CA LEU A 76 -10.66 3.91 5.38
C LEU A 76 -12.03 3.26 5.61
N SER A 77 -13.00 3.66 4.81
CA SER A 77 -14.30 2.99 4.77
C SER A 77 -14.21 1.60 4.13
N ALA A 78 -15.15 0.73 4.44
CA ALA A 78 -15.24 -0.57 3.77
C ALA A 78 -15.35 -0.40 2.25
N GLY A 79 -14.58 -1.16 1.49
CA GLY A 79 -14.57 -1.04 0.04
C GLY A 79 -13.47 -1.84 -0.66
N LYS A 80 -13.42 -1.67 -1.98
CA LYS A 80 -12.36 -2.23 -2.82
C LYS A 80 -11.35 -1.14 -3.16
N TYR A 81 -10.12 -1.35 -2.75
CA TYR A 81 -9.01 -0.43 -2.97
C TYR A 81 -8.00 -1.01 -3.95
N VAL A 82 -7.37 -0.15 -4.71
CA VAL A 82 -6.21 -0.49 -5.54
C VAL A 82 -5.01 0.27 -5.01
N LEU A 83 -4.08 -0.47 -4.48
CA LEU A 83 -2.78 0.02 -4.05
C LEU A 83 -1.83 -0.01 -5.24
N THR A 84 -1.23 1.12 -5.55
CA THR A 84 -0.21 1.25 -6.60
C THR A 84 1.08 1.75 -5.97
N VAL A 85 2.16 1.06 -6.21
CA VAL A 85 3.48 1.35 -5.64
C VAL A 85 4.44 1.67 -6.78
N LYS A 86 5.17 2.79 -6.65
CA LYS A 86 6.13 3.27 -7.65
C LYS A 86 7.39 3.77 -6.97
N LYS A 87 8.54 3.42 -7.56
CA LYS A 87 9.86 3.93 -7.20
C LYS A 87 10.72 3.97 -8.44
N ASP A 88 11.52 5.02 -8.61
CA ASP A 88 12.49 5.08 -9.68
C ASP A 88 13.54 3.97 -9.53
N GLY A 89 13.88 3.33 -10.64
CA GLY A 89 14.74 2.15 -10.65
C GLY A 89 14.05 0.83 -10.29
N TYR A 90 12.73 0.84 -10.08
CA TYR A 90 11.94 -0.34 -9.78
C TYR A 90 10.69 -0.44 -10.65
N SER A 91 10.26 -1.66 -10.93
CA SER A 91 8.99 -1.91 -11.60
C SER A 91 7.81 -1.51 -10.70
N SER A 92 6.82 -0.84 -11.26
CA SER A 92 5.62 -0.49 -10.50
C SER A 92 4.78 -1.72 -10.18
N ALA A 93 4.29 -1.81 -8.94
CA ALA A 93 3.40 -2.88 -8.51
C ALA A 93 1.99 -2.35 -8.24
N LYS A 94 0.97 -3.16 -8.53
CA LYS A 94 -0.43 -2.89 -8.21
C LYS A 94 -1.04 -4.06 -7.47
N LYS A 95 -1.79 -3.77 -6.40
CA LYS A 95 -2.47 -4.80 -5.60
C LYS A 95 -3.91 -4.37 -5.29
N GLY A 96 -4.87 -5.24 -5.60
CA GLY A 96 -6.26 -5.07 -5.19
C GLY A 96 -6.45 -5.50 -3.74
N ILE A 97 -7.12 -4.68 -2.95
CA ILE A 97 -7.38 -4.93 -1.53
C ILE A 97 -8.88 -4.76 -1.28
N LYS A 98 -9.51 -5.75 -0.67
CA LYS A 98 -10.87 -5.65 -0.16
C LYS A 98 -10.81 -5.41 1.35
N LEU A 99 -11.30 -4.27 1.79
CA LEU A 99 -11.37 -3.87 3.19
C LEU A 99 -12.80 -3.99 3.70
N LYS A 100 -12.97 -4.61 4.85
CA LYS A 100 -14.23 -4.65 5.58
C LYS A 100 -14.29 -3.50 6.58
N ALA A 101 -15.48 -3.15 7.04
CA ALA A 101 -15.66 -2.15 8.08
C ALA A 101 -14.87 -2.52 9.34
N GLY A 102 -14.10 -1.58 9.90
CA GLY A 102 -13.27 -1.78 11.09
C GLY A 102 -12.09 -2.73 10.91
N GLN A 103 -11.76 -3.13 9.68
CA GLN A 103 -10.68 -4.08 9.45
C GLN A 103 -9.33 -3.40 9.26
N ASN A 104 -8.32 -3.85 10.00
CA ASN A 104 -6.92 -3.51 9.75
C ASN A 104 -6.30 -4.56 8.85
N LYS A 105 -5.75 -4.16 7.71
CA LYS A 105 -5.16 -5.05 6.73
C LYS A 105 -3.70 -4.76 6.53
N VAL A 106 -2.86 -5.80 6.71
CA VAL A 106 -1.42 -5.72 6.46
C VAL A 106 -1.11 -6.32 5.10
N VAL A 107 -0.26 -5.64 4.32
CA VAL A 107 0.08 -6.02 2.94
C VAL A 107 1.60 -5.95 2.75
N SER A 108 2.19 -7.01 2.25
CA SER A 108 3.59 -7.00 1.80
C SER A 108 3.63 -6.85 0.29
N ILE A 109 4.52 -5.98 -0.20
CA ILE A 109 4.74 -5.74 -1.63
C ILE A 109 6.23 -5.84 -1.91
N GLN A 110 6.57 -6.68 -2.87
CA GLN A 110 7.92 -6.80 -3.37
C GLN A 110 8.02 -6.05 -4.71
N LEU A 111 9.02 -5.21 -4.84
CA LEU A 111 9.33 -4.50 -6.07
C LEU A 111 10.55 -5.14 -6.73
N LYS A 112 10.48 -5.25 -8.05
CA LYS A 112 11.58 -5.76 -8.86
C LYS A 112 12.41 -4.60 -9.42
N GLY A 113 13.71 -4.66 -9.25
CA GLY A 113 14.63 -3.70 -9.85
C GLY A 113 14.56 -3.74 -11.37
N THR A 114 14.55 -2.58 -12.03
CA THR A 114 14.53 -2.49 -13.50
C THR A 114 15.91 -2.49 -14.13
N GLY A 115 16.98 -2.61 -13.34
CA GLY A 115 18.34 -2.65 -13.82
C GLY A 115 18.91 -1.30 -14.33
N THR A 116 18.13 -0.22 -14.26
CA THR A 116 18.52 1.12 -14.73
C THR A 116 18.78 2.08 -13.56
N GLY A 117 19.27 1.59 -12.45
CA GLY A 117 19.60 2.40 -11.29
C GLY A 117 20.94 1.96 -10.74
N SER A 118 21.85 2.90 -10.69
CA SER A 118 23.13 2.88 -10.00
C SER A 118 23.06 2.14 -8.67
N GLY A 119 23.34 0.86 -8.67
CA GLY A 119 23.38 0.05 -7.48
C GLY A 119 24.19 -1.18 -7.77
N SER A 120 25.30 -1.34 -7.07
CA SER A 120 26.13 -2.53 -6.92
C SER A 120 25.93 -3.60 -7.99
N GLY A 121 26.53 -3.40 -9.14
CA GLY A 121 26.65 -4.43 -10.14
C GLY A 121 27.57 -5.53 -9.62
N SER A 122 27.03 -6.62 -9.12
CA SER A 122 27.71 -7.89 -9.20
C SER A 122 27.69 -8.30 -10.66
N GLY A 123 28.57 -7.72 -11.43
CA GLY A 123 28.85 -8.14 -12.79
C GLY A 123 29.61 -9.46 -12.74
N SER A 124 28.91 -10.57 -12.76
CA SER A 124 29.46 -11.83 -13.22
C SER A 124 29.58 -11.76 -14.73
N GLY A 125 30.60 -11.06 -15.20
CA GLY A 125 31.00 -11.09 -16.57
C GLY A 125 31.79 -12.35 -16.86
N SER A 126 31.13 -13.43 -17.20
CA SER A 126 31.73 -14.57 -17.90
C SER A 126 31.92 -14.19 -19.34
N GLY A 127 32.98 -13.45 -19.62
CA GLY A 127 33.47 -13.21 -20.94
C GLY A 127 34.38 -14.34 -21.37
N SER A 128 33.83 -15.41 -21.90
CA SER A 128 34.59 -16.36 -22.70
C SER A 128 34.81 -15.80 -24.09
N GLY A 129 35.81 -14.97 -24.23
CA GLY A 129 36.33 -14.56 -25.50
C GLY A 129 37.41 -15.51 -25.96
N SER A 130 37.08 -16.59 -26.62
CA SER A 130 38.01 -17.38 -27.38
C SER A 130 38.21 -16.76 -28.78
N GLY A 131 39.08 -15.79 -28.88
CA GLY A 131 39.59 -15.26 -30.14
C GLY A 131 40.83 -16.02 -30.55
N GLY A 132 40.69 -17.18 -31.14
CA GLY A 132 41.78 -17.83 -31.81
C GLY A 132 42.00 -17.20 -33.22
N GLY A 133 42.93 -16.31 -33.33
CA GLY A 133 43.39 -15.80 -34.58
C GLY A 133 44.81 -16.32 -34.91
N SER A 134 44.91 -17.51 -35.44
CA SER A 134 46.17 -18.02 -36.04
C SER A 134 46.27 -17.54 -37.46
N GLY A 135 46.95 -16.45 -37.66
CA GLY A 135 47.37 -15.97 -38.95
C GLY A 135 48.82 -16.34 -39.21
N SER A 136 49.13 -17.49 -39.72
CA SER A 136 50.44 -17.87 -40.24
C SER A 136 50.52 -17.47 -41.69
N GLY A 137 51.11 -16.38 -41.95
CA GLY A 137 51.49 -15.94 -43.26
C GLY A 137 52.99 -16.17 -43.51
N SER A 138 53.36 -17.35 -44.01
CA SER A 138 54.70 -17.63 -44.53
C SER A 138 54.75 -17.25 -46.00
N GLY A 139 55.34 -16.14 -46.30
CA GLY A 139 55.69 -15.74 -47.64
C GLY A 139 57.17 -15.78 -47.83
N SER A 140 57.69 -16.92 -48.28
CA SER A 140 59.06 -17.01 -48.81
C SER A 140 58.99 -16.90 -50.32
N GLY A 141 59.49 -15.85 -50.83
CA GLY A 141 59.75 -15.65 -52.24
C GLY A 141 61.23 -15.44 -52.51
N SER A 142 61.86 -16.46 -52.98
CA SER A 142 63.17 -16.43 -53.46
C SER A 142 63.19 -16.25 -54.99
N LYS A 143 64.00 -15.44 -55.42
CA LYS A 143 64.65 -15.19 -56.72
C LYS A 143 64.15 -13.94 -57.42
#